data_95b4f5898a9df78f00ad983b647b4be4
#
_entry.id   95b4f5898a9df78f00ad983b647b4be4
#
_cell.length_a   1.000
_cell.length_b   1.000
_cell.length_c   1.000
_cell.angle_alpha   90.00
_cell.angle_beta   90.00
_cell.angle_gamma   90.00
#
_symmetry.space_group_name_H-M   'P 1'
#
loop_
_entity.id
_entity.type
_entity.pdbx_description
1 polymer ?
#
loop_
_entity_poly.entity_id
_entity_poly.type
_entity_poly.pdbx_seq_one_letter_code
_entity_poly.pdbx_strand_id
1 'polypeptide(L)'
;MSVSRLFVDRAGIVRAAAQVPSPNSDERPEGVGITLLVIHNISLPPGRFGGPAITALFTNRLDPSAHPHFATVAQLRVSAHFLIGRDGALTQFVSCARRAWHAGASSWRDRDQCNDFSIGVELEGTDDLPYDAAQYTVLARLTRALRRRYPIVDIVGHSKIAPGRKTDPGPAFDWARYRQLVAPRDE
;
A
#
# COMPACT_ATOMS: atom_id res chain seq x y z
N MET A 1 -23.59 -11.78 7.35
CA MET A 1 -23.56 -10.74 6.32
C MET A 1 -22.59 -11.18 5.22
N SER A 2 -23.06 -11.30 3.99
CA SER A 2 -22.19 -11.67 2.84
C SER A 2 -21.18 -10.53 2.64
N VAL A 3 -19.92 -10.82 2.90
CA VAL A 3 -18.84 -9.85 2.73
C VAL A 3 -18.57 -9.73 1.22
N SER A 4 -19.06 -8.67 0.59
CA SER A 4 -18.94 -8.47 -0.86
C SER A 4 -17.49 -8.61 -1.34
N ARG A 5 -17.31 -9.35 -2.43
CA ARG A 5 -16.01 -9.62 -3.05
C ARG A 5 -15.42 -8.31 -3.61
N LEU A 6 -14.18 -7.98 -3.26
CA LEU A 6 -13.48 -6.86 -3.88
C LEU A 6 -13.18 -7.19 -5.36
N PHE A 7 -13.31 -6.18 -6.21
CA PHE A 7 -13.06 -6.26 -7.64
C PHE A 7 -12.28 -5.04 -8.12
N VAL A 8 -11.31 -5.25 -9.00
CA VAL A 8 -10.55 -4.19 -9.67
C VAL A 8 -11.11 -4.05 -11.10
N ASP A 9 -11.63 -2.89 -11.44
CA ASP A 9 -12.19 -2.65 -12.77
C ASP A 9 -11.09 -2.42 -13.84
N ARG A 10 -11.51 -2.19 -15.08
CA ARG A 10 -10.57 -1.99 -16.22
C ARG A 10 -9.71 -0.73 -16.05
N ALA A 11 -10.21 0.26 -15.35
CA ALA A 11 -9.48 1.50 -15.04
C ALA A 11 -8.55 1.35 -13.83
N GLY A 12 -8.45 0.15 -13.22
CA GLY A 12 -7.61 -0.07 -12.04
C GLY A 12 -8.22 0.44 -10.74
N ILE A 13 -9.54 0.62 -10.69
CA ILE A 13 -10.26 1.15 -9.53
C ILE A 13 -10.95 0.03 -8.77
N VAL A 14 -10.80 0.05 -7.45
CA VAL A 14 -11.57 -0.77 -6.50
C VAL A 14 -12.73 0.06 -5.98
N ARG A 15 -13.92 -0.09 -6.58
CA ARG A 15 -15.08 0.76 -6.26
C ARG A 15 -15.55 0.67 -4.81
N ALA A 16 -15.24 -0.42 -4.11
CA ALA A 16 -15.54 -0.59 -2.69
C ALA A 16 -14.57 0.16 -1.76
N ALA A 17 -13.49 0.73 -2.28
CA ALA A 17 -12.58 1.59 -1.54
C ALA A 17 -13.06 3.04 -1.59
N ALA A 18 -12.84 3.80 -0.52
CA ALA A 18 -12.96 5.26 -0.57
C ALA A 18 -11.96 5.83 -1.60
N GLN A 19 -12.43 6.67 -2.51
CA GLN A 19 -11.57 7.24 -3.56
C GLN A 19 -11.07 8.62 -3.15
N VAL A 20 -9.75 8.76 -2.99
CA VAL A 20 -9.09 10.04 -2.65
C VAL A 20 -7.90 10.22 -3.59
N PRO A 21 -8.08 10.80 -4.78
CA PRO A 21 -7.02 10.89 -5.77
C PRO A 21 -5.79 11.66 -5.28
N SER A 22 -4.62 11.03 -5.40
CA SER A 22 -3.31 11.64 -5.15
C SER A 22 -2.75 12.26 -6.44
N PRO A 23 -2.19 13.48 -6.40
CA PRO A 23 -1.44 14.05 -7.51
C PRO A 23 -0.05 13.40 -7.69
N ASN A 24 0.43 12.65 -6.69
CA ASN A 24 1.76 12.04 -6.68
C ASN A 24 1.75 10.70 -7.44
N SER A 25 1.46 10.76 -8.72
CA SER A 25 1.42 9.59 -9.60
C SER A 25 1.65 10.00 -11.06
N ASP A 26 2.13 9.08 -11.85
CA ASP A 26 2.34 9.25 -13.28
C ASP A 26 2.00 7.98 -14.07
N GLU A 27 2.25 8.00 -15.37
CA GLU A 27 2.03 6.83 -16.21
C GLU A 27 3.12 5.76 -15.95
N ARG A 28 2.74 4.49 -16.05
CA ARG A 28 3.73 3.42 -16.06
C ARG A 28 4.48 3.41 -17.38
N PRO A 29 5.75 2.97 -17.40
CA PRO A 29 6.45 2.76 -18.65
C PRO A 29 5.67 1.77 -19.55
N GLU A 30 5.68 2.03 -20.85
CA GLU A 30 4.98 1.21 -21.83
C GLU A 30 5.46 -0.25 -21.80
N GLY A 31 4.55 -1.20 -21.93
CA GLY A 31 4.84 -2.63 -21.93
C GLY A 31 5.19 -3.24 -20.58
N VAL A 32 5.25 -2.45 -19.51
CA VAL A 32 5.58 -2.96 -18.17
C VAL A 32 4.34 -3.55 -17.48
N GLY A 33 4.35 -4.87 -17.28
CA GLY A 33 3.32 -5.57 -16.52
C GLY A 33 3.44 -5.37 -15.01
N ILE A 34 2.31 -5.34 -14.31
CA ILE A 34 2.25 -5.26 -12.85
C ILE A 34 2.43 -6.67 -12.27
N THR A 35 3.61 -6.95 -11.72
CA THR A 35 4.00 -8.28 -11.27
C THR A 35 4.33 -8.37 -9.79
N LEU A 36 4.37 -7.24 -9.09
CA LEU A 36 4.80 -7.14 -7.70
C LEU A 36 3.73 -6.46 -6.85
N LEU A 37 3.49 -6.96 -5.65
CA LEU A 37 2.75 -6.29 -4.58
C LEU A 37 3.72 -5.96 -3.44
N VAL A 38 3.78 -4.70 -3.04
CA VAL A 38 4.65 -4.24 -1.95
C VAL A 38 3.78 -3.83 -0.77
N ILE A 39 4.07 -4.43 0.38
CA ILE A 39 3.40 -4.12 1.65
C ILE A 39 4.29 -3.14 2.43
N HIS A 40 3.65 -2.07 2.88
CA HIS A 40 4.26 -1.00 3.67
C HIS A 40 3.56 -0.85 5.01
N ASN A 41 4.14 -0.04 5.88
CA ASN A 41 3.42 0.57 6.99
C ASN A 41 3.61 2.08 7.00
N ILE A 42 2.62 2.75 7.53
CA ILE A 42 2.66 4.19 7.76
C ILE A 42 1.88 4.56 9.02
N SER A 43 2.43 5.48 9.80
CA SER A 43 1.71 6.20 10.86
C SER A 43 2.13 7.67 10.84
N LEU A 44 1.18 8.57 11.00
CA LEU A 44 1.48 9.99 10.91
C LEU A 44 0.59 10.83 11.85
N PRO A 45 1.20 11.45 12.90
CA PRO A 45 2.61 11.36 13.30
C PRO A 45 3.03 9.93 13.67
N PRO A 46 4.34 9.64 13.77
CA PRO A 46 4.81 8.30 14.12
C PRO A 46 4.14 7.72 15.36
N GLY A 47 3.61 6.50 15.24
CA GLY A 47 2.91 5.80 16.31
C GLY A 47 1.49 6.32 16.61
N ARG A 48 0.97 7.27 15.84
CA ARG A 48 -0.42 7.76 15.93
C ARG A 48 -1.23 7.21 14.78
N PHE A 49 -2.45 6.75 15.11
CA PHE A 49 -3.36 6.11 14.18
C PHE A 49 -4.67 6.87 14.06
N GLY A 50 -5.34 6.68 12.92
CA GLY A 50 -6.55 7.43 12.58
C GLY A 50 -6.24 8.87 12.18
N GLY A 51 -7.25 9.60 11.81
CA GLY A 51 -7.15 10.99 11.43
C GLY A 51 -6.69 11.21 9.97
N PRO A 52 -6.57 12.48 9.56
CA PRO A 52 -6.42 12.85 8.17
C PRO A 52 -4.95 12.95 7.69
N ALA A 53 -3.96 12.80 8.57
CA ALA A 53 -2.57 13.21 8.27
C ALA A 53 -1.95 12.40 7.11
N ILE A 54 -2.18 11.09 7.04
CA ILE A 54 -1.68 10.24 5.94
C ILE A 54 -2.31 10.68 4.61
N THR A 55 -3.63 10.87 4.61
CA THR A 55 -4.36 11.38 3.45
C THR A 55 -3.86 12.77 3.04
N ALA A 56 -3.63 13.64 4.01
CA ALA A 56 -3.10 14.99 3.76
C ALA A 56 -1.69 14.94 3.14
N LEU A 57 -0.83 14.03 3.62
CA LEU A 57 0.51 13.81 3.03
C LEU A 57 0.39 13.36 1.57
N PHE A 58 -0.38 12.32 1.29
CA PHE A 58 -0.51 11.77 -0.07
C PHE A 58 -1.22 12.71 -1.05
N THR A 59 -1.92 13.71 -0.55
CA THR A 59 -2.59 14.74 -1.36
C THR A 59 -1.91 16.11 -1.32
N ASN A 60 -0.67 16.19 -0.77
CA ASN A 60 0.14 17.42 -0.66
C ASN A 60 -0.55 18.53 0.13
N ARG A 61 -1.36 18.17 1.13
CA ARG A 61 -2.11 19.10 2.00
C ARG A 61 -1.74 19.00 3.46
N LEU A 62 -0.63 18.29 3.79
CA LEU A 62 -0.17 18.18 5.16
C LEU A 62 0.34 19.53 5.66
N ASP A 63 -0.26 20.02 6.74
CA ASP A 63 0.17 21.26 7.38
C ASP A 63 1.46 21.03 8.18
N PRO A 64 2.61 21.60 7.77
CA PRO A 64 3.87 21.40 8.46
C PRO A 64 3.90 22.00 9.88
N SER A 65 3.00 22.93 10.19
CA SER A 65 2.93 23.57 11.49
C SER A 65 2.14 22.78 12.54
N ALA A 66 1.30 21.82 12.10
CA ALA A 66 0.41 21.11 13.00
C ALA A 66 1.11 20.08 13.90
N HIS A 67 2.33 19.66 13.57
CA HIS A 67 3.14 18.75 14.38
C HIS A 67 4.63 18.85 13.98
N PRO A 68 5.61 18.80 14.91
CA PRO A 68 7.04 18.88 14.57
C PRO A 68 7.50 17.88 13.49
N HIS A 69 7.02 16.63 13.54
CA HIS A 69 7.33 15.63 12.53
C HIS A 69 6.76 15.99 11.15
N PHE A 70 5.66 16.71 11.07
CA PHE A 70 5.08 17.09 9.77
C PHE A 70 5.99 18.04 9.00
N ALA A 71 6.71 18.92 9.70
CA ALA A 71 7.69 19.81 9.08
C ALA A 71 8.78 19.05 8.31
N THR A 72 9.11 17.81 8.73
CA THR A 72 10.15 16.99 8.09
C THR A 72 9.65 16.22 6.87
N VAL A 73 8.33 16.01 6.73
CA VAL A 73 7.76 15.14 5.67
C VAL A 73 6.77 15.86 4.74
N ALA A 74 6.26 17.04 5.11
CA ALA A 74 5.21 17.74 4.35
C ALA A 74 5.63 18.10 2.91
N GLN A 75 6.92 18.22 2.65
CA GLN A 75 7.45 18.51 1.31
C GLN A 75 7.67 17.25 0.46
N LEU A 76 7.50 16.05 1.04
CA LEU A 76 7.64 14.81 0.29
C LEU A 76 6.50 14.66 -0.72
N ARG A 77 6.85 14.24 -1.92
CA ARG A 77 5.91 13.89 -2.98
C ARG A 77 5.84 12.38 -3.08
N VAL A 78 5.00 11.80 -2.23
CA VAL A 78 4.83 10.34 -2.10
C VAL A 78 3.36 9.98 -2.13
N SER A 79 3.07 8.74 -2.47
CA SER A 79 1.73 8.16 -2.45
C SER A 79 1.83 6.65 -2.33
N ALA A 80 0.70 5.98 -2.13
CA ALA A 80 0.54 4.55 -2.38
C ALA A 80 -0.74 4.32 -3.20
N HIS A 81 -0.93 3.12 -3.73
CA HIS A 81 -2.20 2.82 -4.39
C HIS A 81 -3.31 2.71 -3.37
N PHE A 82 -3.04 2.07 -2.24
CA PHE A 82 -4.03 1.84 -1.19
C PHE A 82 -3.48 2.13 0.21
N LEU A 83 -4.40 2.53 1.09
CA LEU A 83 -4.20 2.55 2.54
C LEU A 83 -5.29 1.70 3.19
N ILE A 84 -4.90 0.88 4.16
CA ILE A 84 -5.80 0.10 5.01
C ILE A 84 -5.65 0.59 6.44
N GLY A 85 -6.67 1.25 6.96
CA GLY A 85 -6.73 1.71 8.35
C GLY A 85 -6.79 0.55 9.35
N ARG A 86 -6.56 0.84 10.62
CA ARG A 86 -6.59 -0.14 11.72
C ARG A 86 -7.92 -0.90 11.78
N ASP A 87 -9.02 -0.24 11.52
CA ASP A 87 -10.38 -0.80 11.46
C ASP A 87 -10.68 -1.59 10.18
N GLY A 88 -9.74 -1.64 9.24
CA GLY A 88 -9.91 -2.24 7.91
C GLY A 88 -10.53 -1.31 6.87
N ALA A 89 -10.73 -0.03 7.16
CA ALA A 89 -11.16 0.93 6.16
C ALA A 89 -10.17 0.96 5.00
N LEU A 90 -10.68 0.82 3.76
CA LEU A 90 -9.87 0.78 2.55
C LEU A 90 -10.03 2.08 1.78
N THR A 91 -8.91 2.77 1.55
CA THR A 91 -8.82 3.97 0.72
C THR A 91 -7.93 3.71 -0.48
N GLN A 92 -8.33 4.19 -1.66
CA GLN A 92 -7.53 4.16 -2.88
C GLN A 92 -7.13 5.58 -3.27
N PHE A 93 -5.82 5.82 -3.43
CA PHE A 93 -5.26 7.11 -3.82
C PHE A 93 -4.83 7.17 -5.28
N VAL A 94 -4.37 6.04 -5.82
CA VAL A 94 -3.88 5.95 -7.20
C VAL A 94 -4.52 4.75 -7.86
N SER A 95 -4.99 4.93 -9.09
CA SER A 95 -5.43 3.79 -9.91
C SER A 95 -4.30 2.78 -10.06
N CYS A 96 -4.59 1.48 -9.98
CA CYS A 96 -3.59 0.44 -10.22
C CYS A 96 -2.99 0.51 -11.62
N ALA A 97 -3.68 1.11 -12.59
CA ALA A 97 -3.16 1.31 -13.95
C ALA A 97 -2.03 2.34 -13.99
N ARG A 98 -1.98 3.26 -13.03
CA ARG A 98 -0.95 4.29 -12.90
C ARG A 98 0.16 3.85 -11.96
N ARG A 99 1.26 4.59 -11.94
CA ARG A 99 2.42 4.40 -11.07
C ARG A 99 2.29 5.31 -9.84
N ALA A 100 2.08 4.74 -8.65
CA ALA A 100 2.18 5.46 -7.38
C ALA A 100 3.66 5.56 -6.95
N TRP A 101 3.98 6.56 -6.16
CA TRP A 101 5.35 6.84 -5.72
C TRP A 101 5.57 6.36 -4.28
N HIS A 102 5.70 5.03 -4.09
CA HIS A 102 5.79 4.39 -2.77
C HIS A 102 7.12 3.69 -2.48
N ALA A 103 7.86 3.27 -3.51
CA ALA A 103 9.03 2.41 -3.31
C ALA A 103 10.36 3.19 -3.26
N GLY A 104 10.42 4.39 -3.88
CA GLY A 104 11.66 5.16 -4.01
C GLY A 104 12.75 4.39 -4.76
N ALA A 105 14.01 4.61 -4.40
CA ALA A 105 15.12 3.81 -4.90
C ALA A 105 14.98 2.36 -4.40
N SER A 106 14.76 1.42 -5.31
CA SER A 106 14.35 0.06 -4.97
C SER A 106 14.66 -0.91 -6.11
N SER A 107 14.89 -2.17 -5.77
CA SER A 107 15.09 -3.23 -6.75
C SER A 107 14.46 -4.55 -6.30
N TRP A 108 14.03 -5.36 -7.26
CA TRP A 108 13.51 -6.70 -7.03
C TRP A 108 13.81 -7.62 -8.20
N ARG A 109 14.48 -8.77 -7.94
CA ARG A 109 14.84 -9.76 -8.98
C ARG A 109 15.52 -9.10 -10.19
N ASP A 110 16.62 -8.41 -9.96
CA ASP A 110 17.44 -7.74 -10.99
C ASP A 110 16.69 -6.64 -11.79
N ARG A 111 15.56 -6.16 -11.27
CA ARG A 111 14.82 -5.02 -11.83
C ARG A 111 14.80 -3.87 -10.84
N ASP A 112 15.28 -2.73 -11.30
CA ASP A 112 15.23 -1.47 -10.53
C ASP A 112 13.87 -0.76 -10.68
N GLN A 113 13.67 0.30 -9.88
CA GLN A 113 12.49 1.15 -9.93
C GLN A 113 11.17 0.38 -9.73
N CYS A 114 11.04 -0.28 -8.57
CA CYS A 114 9.87 -1.11 -8.27
C CYS A 114 8.52 -0.39 -8.43
N ASN A 115 8.45 0.94 -8.36
CA ASN A 115 7.23 1.69 -8.67
C ASN A 115 6.67 1.34 -10.06
N ASP A 116 7.53 1.04 -11.03
CA ASP A 116 7.13 0.83 -12.43
C ASP A 116 6.25 -0.42 -12.58
N PHE A 117 6.53 -1.47 -11.82
CA PHE A 117 5.89 -2.78 -11.97
C PHE A 117 5.20 -3.30 -10.70
N SER A 118 5.01 -2.44 -9.70
CA SER A 118 4.36 -2.85 -8.44
C SER A 118 3.08 -2.08 -8.15
N ILE A 119 2.30 -2.64 -7.22
CA ILE A 119 1.25 -1.97 -6.49
C ILE A 119 1.71 -1.85 -5.04
N GLY A 120 1.68 -0.65 -4.45
CA GLY A 120 1.98 -0.41 -3.04
C GLY A 120 0.71 -0.35 -2.21
N VAL A 121 0.71 -1.05 -1.07
CA VAL A 121 -0.36 -1.03 -0.07
C VAL A 121 0.24 -0.63 1.27
N GLU A 122 -0.22 0.49 1.79
CA GLU A 122 0.10 0.94 3.15
C GLU A 122 -0.87 0.32 4.15
N LEU A 123 -0.34 -0.21 5.23
CA LEU A 123 -1.10 -0.54 6.43
C LEU A 123 -0.85 0.53 7.48
N GLU A 124 -1.91 1.11 8.03
CA GLU A 124 -1.74 2.00 9.16
C GLU A 124 -1.13 1.24 10.34
N GLY A 125 0.10 1.57 10.72
CA GLY A 125 0.87 0.79 11.68
C GLY A 125 2.29 1.30 11.88
N THR A 126 3.06 0.50 12.59
CA THR A 126 4.50 0.67 12.83
C THR A 126 5.20 -0.69 12.69
N ASP A 127 6.53 -0.67 12.69
CA ASP A 127 7.33 -1.90 12.61
C ASP A 127 7.09 -2.85 13.79
N ASP A 128 6.82 -2.31 14.99
CA ASP A 128 6.87 -3.05 16.25
C ASP A 128 5.49 -3.35 16.85
N LEU A 129 4.43 -2.70 16.36
CA LEU A 129 3.08 -2.94 16.87
C LEU A 129 2.32 -3.94 15.99
N PRO A 130 1.67 -4.95 16.60
CA PRO A 130 0.87 -5.92 15.85
C PRO A 130 -0.24 -5.24 15.03
N TYR A 131 -0.45 -5.75 13.82
CA TYR A 131 -1.53 -5.34 12.94
C TYR A 131 -2.85 -5.99 13.34
N ASP A 132 -3.97 -5.28 13.12
CA ASP A 132 -5.28 -5.77 13.49
C ASP A 132 -5.82 -6.83 12.51
N ALA A 133 -6.68 -7.71 13.04
CA ALA A 133 -7.30 -8.78 12.24
C ALA A 133 -8.09 -8.22 11.03
N ALA A 134 -8.70 -7.04 11.19
CA ALA A 134 -9.41 -6.35 10.13
C ALA A 134 -8.48 -5.98 8.97
N GLN A 135 -7.26 -5.49 9.27
CA GLN A 135 -6.26 -5.16 8.25
C GLN A 135 -5.85 -6.38 7.43
N TYR A 136 -5.51 -7.50 8.08
CA TYR A 136 -5.17 -8.75 7.38
C TYR A 136 -6.32 -9.26 6.51
N THR A 137 -7.56 -9.18 7.01
CA THR A 137 -8.74 -9.59 6.27
C THR A 137 -8.92 -8.78 4.99
N VAL A 138 -8.82 -7.46 5.09
CA VAL A 138 -8.98 -6.55 3.94
C VAL A 138 -7.80 -6.68 2.99
N LEU A 139 -6.56 -6.74 3.50
CA LEU A 139 -5.36 -6.95 2.70
C LEU A 139 -5.44 -8.24 1.87
N ALA A 140 -5.83 -9.35 2.49
CA ALA A 140 -5.96 -10.62 1.79
C ALA A 140 -7.05 -10.58 0.71
N ARG A 141 -8.18 -9.92 0.96
CA ARG A 141 -9.25 -9.71 -0.04
C ARG A 141 -8.78 -8.85 -1.20
N LEU A 142 -8.09 -7.76 -0.91
CA LEU A 142 -7.50 -6.86 -1.91
C LEU A 142 -6.48 -7.62 -2.75
N THR A 143 -5.57 -8.35 -2.13
CA THR A 143 -4.56 -9.17 -2.81
C THR A 143 -5.19 -10.15 -3.80
N ARG A 144 -6.23 -10.87 -3.38
CA ARG A 144 -6.95 -11.79 -4.29
C ARG A 144 -7.64 -11.05 -5.44
N ALA A 145 -8.17 -9.83 -5.21
CA ALA A 145 -8.74 -9.01 -6.26
C ALA A 145 -7.68 -8.56 -7.27
N LEU A 146 -6.52 -8.11 -6.78
CA LEU A 146 -5.39 -7.69 -7.59
C LEU A 146 -4.83 -8.86 -8.43
N ARG A 147 -4.64 -10.03 -7.84
CA ARG A 147 -4.15 -11.24 -8.54
C ARG A 147 -5.10 -11.73 -9.64
N ARG A 148 -6.40 -11.48 -9.52
CA ARG A 148 -7.35 -11.79 -10.60
C ARG A 148 -7.22 -10.85 -11.79
N ARG A 149 -6.70 -9.64 -11.57
CA ARG A 149 -6.61 -8.60 -12.59
C ARG A 149 -5.22 -8.47 -13.19
N TYR A 150 -4.19 -8.72 -12.38
CA TYR A 150 -2.78 -8.52 -12.74
C TYR A 150 -1.97 -9.79 -12.47
N PRO A 151 -0.92 -10.07 -13.25
CA PRO A 151 -0.04 -11.23 -13.08
C PRO A 151 0.94 -11.03 -11.91
N ILE A 152 0.41 -10.76 -10.70
CA ILE A 152 1.24 -10.57 -9.51
C ILE A 152 1.79 -11.92 -9.06
N VAL A 153 3.10 -12.08 -9.21
CA VAL A 153 3.84 -13.29 -8.85
C VAL A 153 4.47 -13.19 -7.47
N ASP A 154 4.91 -12.00 -7.07
CA ASP A 154 5.57 -11.77 -5.80
C ASP A 154 4.80 -10.80 -4.90
N ILE A 155 4.87 -11.05 -3.59
CA ILE A 155 4.37 -10.17 -2.55
C ILE A 155 5.47 -10.05 -1.49
N VAL A 156 5.94 -8.83 -1.28
CA VAL A 156 7.09 -8.56 -0.42
C VAL A 156 6.87 -7.33 0.45
N GLY A 157 7.65 -7.16 1.50
CA GLY A 157 7.73 -5.92 2.26
C GLY A 157 8.68 -4.92 1.58
N HIS A 158 8.52 -3.65 1.89
CA HIS A 158 9.41 -2.58 1.41
C HIS A 158 10.88 -2.86 1.79
N SER A 159 11.12 -3.39 2.98
CA SER A 159 12.46 -3.79 3.45
C SER A 159 13.18 -4.77 2.51
N LYS A 160 12.43 -5.55 1.72
CA LYS A 160 13.03 -6.51 0.78
C LYS A 160 13.46 -5.87 -0.54
N ILE A 161 12.78 -4.81 -0.96
CA ILE A 161 13.11 -4.09 -2.21
C ILE A 161 14.02 -2.88 -1.99
N ALA A 162 14.23 -2.49 -0.73
CA ALA A 162 15.10 -1.38 -0.34
C ALA A 162 15.88 -1.72 0.95
N PRO A 163 16.67 -2.82 0.95
CA PRO A 163 17.39 -3.28 2.13
C PRO A 163 18.36 -2.21 2.64
N GLY A 164 18.48 -2.08 3.97
CA GLY A 164 19.32 -1.06 4.62
C GLY A 164 18.72 0.36 4.62
N ARG A 165 17.70 0.63 3.77
CA ARG A 165 17.02 1.93 3.69
C ARG A 165 15.64 1.91 4.32
N LYS A 166 14.95 0.78 4.24
CA LYS A 166 13.57 0.60 4.71
C LYS A 166 13.42 -0.65 5.56
N THR A 167 12.53 -0.58 6.54
CA THR A 167 12.26 -1.64 7.50
C THR A 167 10.82 -2.17 7.40
N ASP A 168 9.92 -1.36 6.86
CA ASP A 168 8.49 -1.65 6.76
C ASP A 168 8.18 -2.88 5.89
N PRO A 169 7.13 -3.64 6.21
CA PRO A 169 6.13 -3.44 7.26
C PRO A 169 6.60 -3.86 8.67
N GLY A 170 7.89 -4.13 8.87
CA GLY A 170 8.50 -4.47 10.14
C GLY A 170 8.26 -5.90 10.62
N PRO A 171 8.92 -6.29 11.74
CA PRO A 171 8.83 -7.63 12.31
C PRO A 171 7.45 -7.96 12.90
N ALA A 172 6.64 -6.96 13.26
CA ALA A 172 5.29 -7.18 13.77
C ALA A 172 4.28 -7.62 12.70
N PHE A 173 4.65 -7.57 11.40
CA PHE A 173 3.79 -8.08 10.34
C PHE A 173 3.88 -9.60 10.26
N ASP A 174 2.76 -10.28 10.55
CA ASP A 174 2.65 -11.74 10.52
C ASP A 174 2.49 -12.26 9.08
N TRP A 175 3.63 -12.54 8.44
CA TRP A 175 3.69 -13.10 7.09
C TRP A 175 3.05 -14.47 6.99
N ALA A 176 3.11 -15.30 8.05
CA ALA A 176 2.54 -16.65 8.05
C ALA A 176 1.01 -16.58 8.00
N ARG A 177 0.40 -15.77 8.89
CA ARG A 177 -1.02 -15.48 8.90
C ARG A 177 -1.49 -14.90 7.55
N TYR A 178 -0.77 -13.92 7.03
CA TYR A 178 -1.12 -13.29 5.76
C TYR A 178 -1.11 -14.30 4.61
N ARG A 179 -0.07 -15.12 4.49
CA ARG A 179 0.03 -16.18 3.46
C ARG A 179 -1.12 -17.17 3.54
N GLN A 180 -1.48 -17.63 4.74
CA GLN A 180 -2.65 -18.51 4.96
C GLN A 180 -3.95 -17.88 4.45
N LEU A 181 -4.15 -16.58 4.73
CA LEU A 181 -5.34 -15.85 4.29
C LEU A 181 -5.40 -15.63 2.77
N VAL A 182 -4.26 -15.57 2.07
CA VAL A 182 -4.19 -15.33 0.60
C VAL A 182 -4.15 -16.62 -0.19
N ALA A 183 -3.82 -17.74 0.45
CA ALA A 183 -3.80 -19.06 -0.20
C ALA A 183 -5.15 -19.33 -0.92
N PRO A 184 -5.12 -20.03 -2.06
CA PRO A 184 -6.34 -20.55 -2.64
C PRO A 184 -7.12 -21.33 -1.57
N ARG A 185 -8.41 -21.11 -1.48
CA ARG A 185 -9.28 -22.00 -0.70
C ARG A 185 -9.59 -23.18 -1.62
N ASP A 186 -9.26 -24.38 -1.18
CA ASP A 186 -9.76 -25.59 -1.83
C ASP A 186 -11.30 -25.50 -1.79
N GLU A 187 -11.92 -25.36 -2.96
CA GLU A 187 -13.36 -25.42 -3.15
C GLU A 187 -13.85 -26.86 -3.16
#